data_59053c7548eb869d373f2734bbed428d
#
_entry.id   59053c7548eb869d373f2734bbed428d
#
_cell.length_a   1.000
_cell.length_b   1.000
_cell.length_c   1.000
_cell.angle_alpha   90.00
_cell.angle_beta   90.00
_cell.angle_gamma   90.00
#
_symmetry.space_group_name_H-M   'P 1'
#
loop_
_entity.id
_entity.type
_entity.pdbx_description
1 polymer ?
#
loop_
_entity_poly.entity_id
_entity_poly.type
_entity_poly.pdbx_seq_one_letter_code
_entity_poly.pdbx_strand_id
1 'polypeptide(L)'
;MVIDNLRKTNLTEESELDPWTLFLNAMRAPMTRDRYQTRVAKFFDFIKIPGKTLEQKARTFAKKGKKDTNWALSNILKFVYFQRERVNKKEISGPTVINYTKSIKLFCEMADIPIPWKKITRGLPRGKKLLRK
;
A
#
# COMPACT_ATOMS: atom_id res chain seq x y z
N MET A 1 4.67 29.00 -27.55
CA MET A 1 5.18 27.62 -27.73
C MET A 1 6.08 27.20 -26.60
N VAL A 2 7.04 28.01 -26.20
CA VAL A 2 7.93 27.66 -25.08
C VAL A 2 7.14 27.52 -23.78
N ILE A 3 6.16 28.40 -23.55
CA ILE A 3 5.32 28.34 -22.35
C ILE A 3 4.50 27.04 -22.31
N ASP A 4 3.96 26.63 -23.46
CA ASP A 4 3.19 25.40 -23.54
C ASP A 4 4.04 24.17 -23.28
N ASN A 5 5.28 24.17 -23.78
CA ASN A 5 6.21 23.08 -23.52
C ASN A 5 6.56 22.99 -22.02
N LEU A 6 6.74 24.14 -21.39
CA LEU A 6 7.02 24.19 -19.95
C LEU A 6 5.84 23.64 -19.14
N ARG A 7 4.61 24.00 -19.53
CA ARG A 7 3.41 23.48 -18.86
C ARG A 7 3.31 21.97 -19.00
N LYS A 8 3.58 21.44 -20.19
CA LYS A 8 3.57 20.00 -20.43
C LYS A 8 4.63 19.30 -19.59
N THR A 9 5.81 19.88 -19.50
CA THR A 9 6.89 19.34 -18.69
C THR A 9 6.50 19.29 -17.22
N ASN A 10 5.91 20.39 -16.71
CA ASN A 10 5.50 20.47 -15.31
C ASN A 10 4.40 19.44 -14.99
N LEU A 11 3.41 19.31 -15.88
CA LEU A 11 2.33 18.36 -15.70
C LEU A 11 2.87 16.92 -15.72
N THR A 12 3.86 16.65 -16.59
CA THR A 12 4.49 15.35 -16.67
C THR A 12 5.24 15.04 -15.38
N GLU A 13 5.98 16.01 -14.86
CA GLU A 13 6.71 15.85 -13.61
C GLU A 13 5.75 15.59 -12.45
N GLU A 14 4.68 16.35 -12.33
CA GLU A 14 3.67 16.15 -11.29
C GLU A 14 3.04 14.77 -11.42
N SER A 15 2.72 14.34 -12.65
CA SER A 15 2.15 13.03 -12.90
C SER A 15 3.13 11.92 -12.55
N GLU A 16 4.41 12.10 -12.88
CA GLU A 16 5.45 11.12 -12.57
C GLU A 16 5.66 10.97 -11.06
N LEU A 17 5.44 12.04 -10.29
CA LEU A 17 5.59 12.02 -8.84
C LEU A 17 4.31 11.63 -8.11
N ASP A 18 3.22 11.42 -8.83
CA ASP A 18 1.97 10.98 -8.24
C ASP A 18 2.18 9.60 -7.58
N PRO A 19 1.76 9.43 -6.32
CA PRO A 19 1.97 8.17 -5.60
C PRO A 19 1.45 6.94 -6.33
N TRP A 20 0.29 7.04 -6.96
CA TRP A 20 -0.28 5.90 -7.67
C TRP A 20 0.56 5.54 -8.90
N THR A 21 0.98 6.55 -9.64
CA THR A 21 1.84 6.36 -10.81
C THR A 21 3.17 5.73 -10.41
N LEU A 22 3.79 6.24 -9.35
CA LEU A 22 5.04 5.69 -8.85
C LEU A 22 4.86 4.24 -8.39
N PHE A 23 3.76 3.95 -7.71
CA PHE A 23 3.45 2.60 -7.25
C PHE A 23 3.35 1.63 -8.42
N LEU A 24 2.59 1.97 -9.45
CA LEU A 24 2.42 1.11 -10.61
C LEU A 24 3.75 0.90 -11.35
N ASN A 25 4.52 1.95 -11.49
CA ASN A 25 5.79 1.88 -12.22
C ASN A 25 6.91 1.22 -11.43
N ALA A 26 6.74 1.05 -10.13
CA ALA A 26 7.70 0.31 -9.31
C ALA A 26 7.65 -1.20 -9.58
N MET A 27 6.63 -1.65 -10.28
CA MET A 27 6.42 -3.07 -10.56
C MET A 27 6.52 -3.35 -12.06
N ARG A 28 7.46 -4.21 -12.45
CA ARG A 28 7.72 -4.50 -13.86
C ARG A 28 6.73 -5.48 -14.47
N ALA A 29 6.43 -6.55 -13.74
CA ALA A 29 5.58 -7.63 -14.26
C ALA A 29 4.10 -7.27 -14.13
N PRO A 30 3.31 -7.42 -15.21
CA PRO A 30 1.87 -7.12 -15.14
C PRO A 30 1.14 -7.92 -14.07
N MET A 31 1.48 -9.19 -13.90
CA MET A 31 0.85 -10.04 -12.89
C MET A 31 1.11 -9.56 -11.47
N THR A 32 2.34 -9.13 -11.19
CA THR A 32 2.71 -8.56 -9.90
C THR A 32 1.92 -7.28 -9.65
N ARG A 33 1.83 -6.45 -10.67
CA ARG A 33 1.10 -5.19 -10.61
C ARG A 33 -0.37 -5.42 -10.28
N ASP A 34 -0.99 -6.39 -10.92
CA ASP A 34 -2.39 -6.73 -10.65
C ASP A 34 -2.60 -7.21 -9.23
N ARG A 35 -1.74 -8.09 -8.75
CA ARG A 35 -1.85 -8.65 -7.40
C ARG A 35 -1.68 -7.57 -6.33
N TYR A 36 -0.70 -6.69 -6.51
CA TYR A 36 -0.46 -5.61 -5.56
C TYR A 36 -1.63 -4.63 -5.52
N GLN A 37 -2.19 -4.29 -6.68
CA GLN A 37 -3.36 -3.43 -6.75
C GLN A 37 -4.55 -4.03 -6.01
N THR A 38 -4.81 -5.32 -6.22
CA THR A 38 -5.88 -6.02 -5.55
C THR A 38 -5.73 -5.98 -4.03
N ARG A 39 -4.51 -6.22 -3.56
CA ARG A 39 -4.25 -6.22 -2.12
C ARG A 39 -4.41 -4.83 -1.50
N VAL A 40 -3.89 -3.83 -2.17
CA VAL A 40 -4.03 -2.44 -1.70
C VAL A 40 -5.49 -2.01 -1.73
N ALA A 41 -6.24 -2.44 -2.75
CA ALA A 41 -7.67 -2.17 -2.83
C ALA A 41 -8.42 -2.73 -1.63
N LYS A 42 -8.10 -3.95 -1.23
CA LYS A 42 -8.73 -4.58 -0.06
C LYS A 42 -8.43 -3.80 1.21
N PHE A 43 -7.21 -3.30 1.34
CA PHE A 43 -6.85 -2.46 2.48
C PHE A 43 -7.66 -1.17 2.50
N PHE A 44 -7.73 -0.47 1.37
CA PHE A 44 -8.50 0.77 1.29
C PHE A 44 -9.99 0.55 1.57
N ASP A 45 -10.54 -0.55 1.09
CA ASP A 45 -11.95 -0.90 1.37
C ASP A 45 -12.17 -1.19 2.85
N PHE A 46 -11.22 -1.88 3.48
CA PHE A 46 -11.30 -2.20 4.90
C PHE A 46 -11.36 -0.93 5.75
N ILE A 47 -10.53 0.05 5.45
CA ILE A 47 -10.48 1.30 6.22
C ILE A 47 -11.48 2.34 5.69
N LYS A 48 -12.24 1.98 4.67
CA LYS A 48 -13.33 2.81 4.12
C LYS A 48 -12.85 4.17 3.61
N ILE A 49 -11.74 4.17 2.90
CA ILE A 49 -11.23 5.40 2.26
C ILE A 49 -12.23 5.84 1.18
N PRO A 50 -12.63 7.12 1.18
CA PRO A 50 -13.56 7.62 0.17
C PRO A 50 -12.90 7.71 -1.20
N GLY A 51 -13.70 7.50 -2.24
CA GLY A 51 -13.26 7.57 -3.63
C GLY A 51 -14.08 6.66 -4.50
N LYS A 52 -14.23 7.02 -5.76
CA LYS A 52 -14.98 6.22 -6.73
C LYS A 52 -14.12 5.15 -7.39
N THR A 53 -12.82 5.42 -7.52
CA THR A 53 -11.88 4.49 -8.14
C THR A 53 -10.76 4.17 -7.18
N LEU A 54 -10.05 3.08 -7.47
CA LEU A 54 -8.89 2.70 -6.66
C LEU A 54 -7.83 3.81 -6.66
N GLU A 55 -7.63 4.44 -7.81
CA GLU A 55 -6.69 5.54 -7.96
C GLU A 55 -7.06 6.72 -7.04
N GLN A 56 -8.34 7.10 -7.01
CA GLN A 56 -8.80 8.17 -6.13
C GLN A 56 -8.61 7.82 -4.66
N LYS A 57 -8.92 6.59 -4.28
CA LYS A 57 -8.73 6.11 -2.91
C LYS A 57 -7.26 6.16 -2.52
N ALA A 58 -6.39 5.74 -3.43
CA ALA A 58 -4.94 5.76 -3.19
C ALA A 58 -4.44 7.18 -2.96
N ARG A 59 -4.88 8.13 -3.76
CA ARG A 59 -4.47 9.53 -3.61
C ARG A 59 -4.98 10.12 -2.31
N THR A 60 -6.20 9.79 -1.92
CA THR A 60 -6.78 10.24 -0.66
C THR A 60 -5.99 9.70 0.51
N PHE A 61 -5.67 8.41 0.50
CA PHE A 61 -4.88 7.79 1.56
C PHE A 61 -3.48 8.41 1.65
N ALA A 62 -2.83 8.61 0.51
CA ALA A 62 -1.50 9.22 0.47
C ALA A 62 -1.50 10.61 1.08
N LYS A 63 -2.47 11.43 0.71
CA LYS A 63 -2.58 12.80 1.20
C LYS A 63 -2.80 12.84 2.71
N LYS A 64 -3.73 12.04 3.22
CA LYS A 64 -4.01 11.98 4.64
C LYS A 64 -2.85 11.38 5.44
N GLY A 65 -2.24 10.34 4.90
CA GLY A 65 -1.13 9.66 5.57
C GLY A 65 0.11 10.54 5.69
N LYS A 66 0.38 11.36 4.69
CA LYS A 66 1.50 12.30 4.76
C LYS A 66 1.29 13.37 5.83
N LYS A 67 0.06 13.81 6.01
CA LYS A 67 -0.28 14.80 7.03
C LYS A 67 -0.29 14.20 8.43
N ASP A 68 -0.72 12.96 8.54
CA ASP A 68 -0.88 12.28 9.82
C ASP A 68 -0.38 10.85 9.71
N THR A 69 0.90 10.67 9.93
CA THR A 69 1.55 9.36 9.85
C THR A 69 0.97 8.37 10.87
N ASN A 70 0.62 8.86 12.05
CA ASN A 70 0.03 8.00 13.08
C ASN A 70 -1.34 7.48 12.66
N TRP A 71 -2.12 8.29 11.95
CA TRP A 71 -3.39 7.83 11.38
C TRP A 71 -3.17 6.69 10.40
N ALA A 72 -2.19 6.85 9.50
CA ALA A 72 -1.86 5.81 8.53
C ALA A 72 -1.39 4.53 9.22
N LEU A 73 -0.47 4.66 10.18
CA LEU A 73 0.03 3.51 10.94
C LEU A 73 -1.10 2.78 11.67
N SER A 74 -1.98 3.53 12.32
CA SER A 74 -3.11 2.94 13.06
C SER A 74 -4.01 2.12 12.14
N ASN A 75 -4.31 2.65 10.96
CA ASN A 75 -5.15 1.94 9.99
C ASN A 75 -4.46 0.68 9.45
N ILE A 76 -3.17 0.76 9.19
CA ILE A 76 -2.41 -0.42 8.72
C ILE A 76 -2.42 -1.49 9.81
N LEU A 77 -2.17 -1.11 11.06
CA LEU A 77 -2.17 -2.06 12.17
C LEU A 77 -3.53 -2.74 12.35
N LYS A 78 -4.62 -1.96 12.25
CA LYS A 78 -5.97 -2.53 12.36
C LYS A 78 -6.21 -3.58 11.27
N PHE A 79 -5.80 -3.28 10.04
CA PHE A 79 -5.95 -4.22 8.93
C PHE A 79 -5.09 -5.47 9.14
N VAL A 80 -3.84 -5.31 9.55
CA VAL A 80 -2.93 -6.43 9.78
C VAL A 80 -3.44 -7.31 10.92
N TYR A 81 -3.90 -6.73 12.01
CA TYR A 81 -4.45 -7.48 13.14
C TYR A 81 -5.69 -8.26 12.73
N PHE A 82 -6.55 -7.65 11.92
CA PHE A 82 -7.72 -8.33 11.37
C PHE A 82 -7.31 -9.55 10.53
N GLN A 83 -6.32 -9.38 9.67
CA GLN A 83 -5.85 -10.48 8.83
C GLN A 83 -5.18 -11.57 9.65
N ARG A 84 -4.45 -11.22 10.71
CA ARG A 84 -3.84 -12.21 11.60
C ARG A 84 -4.91 -13.06 12.29
N GLU A 85 -6.02 -12.46 12.69
CA GLU A 85 -7.15 -13.20 13.24
C GLU A 85 -7.69 -14.21 12.24
N ARG A 86 -7.73 -13.84 10.98
CA ARG A 86 -8.18 -14.76 9.92
C ARG A 86 -7.21 -15.94 9.76
N VAL A 87 -5.92 -15.69 9.95
CA VAL A 87 -4.93 -16.79 9.97
C VAL A 87 -5.21 -17.73 11.14
N ASN A 88 -5.47 -17.16 12.31
CA ASN A 88 -5.76 -17.96 13.52
C ASN A 88 -7.02 -18.80 13.33
N LYS A 89 -8.00 -18.28 12.60
CA LYS A 89 -9.24 -18.99 12.27
C LYS A 89 -9.10 -19.91 11.07
N LYS A 90 -7.90 -19.98 10.49
CA LYS A 90 -7.60 -20.82 9.32
C LYS A 90 -8.38 -20.41 8.06
N GLU A 91 -8.77 -19.15 7.95
CA GLU A 91 -9.43 -18.61 6.76
C GLU A 91 -8.43 -18.26 5.67
N ILE A 92 -7.25 -17.82 6.05
CA ILE A 92 -6.16 -17.49 5.11
C ILE A 92 -4.83 -18.00 5.70
N SER A 93 -3.81 -18.03 4.84
CA SER A 93 -2.48 -18.49 5.27
C SER A 93 -1.63 -17.32 5.81
N GLY A 94 -0.59 -17.66 6.59
CA GLY A 94 0.36 -16.66 7.06
C GLY A 94 1.01 -15.86 5.93
N PRO A 95 1.51 -16.52 4.87
CA PRO A 95 2.07 -15.80 3.72
C PRO A 95 1.12 -14.79 3.08
N THR A 96 -0.19 -15.04 3.14
CA THR A 96 -1.18 -14.08 2.62
C THR A 96 -1.08 -12.74 3.36
N VAL A 97 -0.94 -12.76 4.68
CA VAL A 97 -0.80 -11.54 5.48
C VAL A 97 0.50 -10.82 5.13
N ILE A 98 1.57 -11.58 4.96
CA ILE A 98 2.87 -11.01 4.58
C ILE A 98 2.75 -10.30 3.22
N ASN A 99 2.05 -10.92 2.29
CA ASN A 99 1.84 -10.33 0.96
C ASN A 99 1.02 -9.05 1.00
N TYR A 100 0.00 -8.98 1.85
CA TYR A 100 -0.73 -7.72 2.08
C TYR A 100 0.22 -6.63 2.57
N THR A 101 1.05 -6.97 3.55
CA THR A 101 1.98 -6.01 4.14
C THR A 101 2.98 -5.50 3.12
N LYS A 102 3.51 -6.39 2.28
CA LYS A 102 4.45 -6.00 1.21
C LYS A 102 3.82 -5.00 0.24
N SER A 103 2.58 -5.24 -0.14
CA SER A 103 1.88 -4.38 -1.08
C SER A 103 1.62 -2.99 -0.49
N ILE A 104 1.16 -2.94 0.75
CA ILE A 104 0.91 -1.68 1.45
C ILE A 104 2.23 -0.94 1.67
N LYS A 105 3.30 -1.66 2.03
CA LYS A 105 4.61 -1.07 2.25
C LYS A 105 5.13 -0.38 0.98
N LEU A 106 5.04 -1.06 -0.15
CA LEU A 106 5.48 -0.47 -1.41
C LEU A 106 4.69 0.81 -1.71
N PHE A 107 3.37 0.77 -1.53
CA PHE A 107 2.56 1.95 -1.79
C PHE A 107 2.97 3.11 -0.87
N CYS A 108 3.15 2.85 0.42
CA CYS A 108 3.55 3.89 1.37
C CYS A 108 4.92 4.46 1.04
N GLU A 109 5.86 3.62 0.60
CA GLU A 109 7.18 4.10 0.17
C GLU A 109 7.06 5.05 -1.02
N MET A 110 6.23 4.69 -2.00
CA MET A 110 6.03 5.53 -3.18
C MET A 110 5.25 6.80 -2.86
N ALA A 111 4.46 6.79 -1.80
CA ALA A 111 3.67 7.94 -1.36
C ALA A 111 4.42 8.81 -0.34
N ASP A 112 5.66 8.45 -0.01
CA ASP A 112 6.45 9.17 0.99
C ASP A 112 5.76 9.25 2.36
N ILE A 113 5.10 8.17 2.75
CA ILE A 113 4.53 8.05 4.09
C ILE A 113 5.52 7.26 4.95
N PRO A 114 6.20 7.91 5.91
CA PRO A 114 7.24 7.24 6.71
C PRO A 114 6.63 6.39 7.82
N ILE A 115 6.33 5.14 7.50
CA ILE A 115 5.76 4.18 8.44
C ILE A 115 6.87 3.41 9.15
N PRO A 116 6.81 3.26 10.49
CA PRO A 116 7.77 2.43 11.23
C PRO A 116 7.40 0.95 11.06
N TRP A 117 7.86 0.35 9.97
CA TRP A 117 7.47 -1.00 9.57
C TRP A 117 7.80 -2.08 10.60
N LYS A 118 8.80 -1.86 11.43
CA LYS A 118 9.13 -2.81 12.48
C LYS A 118 7.98 -3.02 13.47
N LYS A 119 7.18 -1.98 13.70
CA LYS A 119 6.01 -2.09 14.56
C LYS A 119 4.93 -3.01 13.96
N ILE A 120 4.93 -3.13 12.65
CA ILE A 120 3.97 -3.95 11.93
C ILE A 120 4.52 -5.37 11.74
N THR A 121 5.77 -5.48 11.28
CA THR A 121 6.33 -6.76 10.86
C THR A 121 6.68 -7.70 12.01
N ARG A 122 6.95 -7.18 13.19
CA ARG A 122 7.28 -8.03 14.34
C ARG A 122 6.18 -9.01 14.71
N GLY A 123 4.93 -8.64 14.46
CA GLY A 123 3.80 -9.50 14.77
C GLY A 123 3.37 -10.42 13.64
N LEU A 124 4.08 -10.43 12.53
CA LEU A 124 3.68 -11.22 11.37
C LEU A 124 4.10 -12.67 11.47
N PRO A 125 3.31 -13.59 10.90
CA PRO A 125 3.69 -15.00 10.81
C PRO A 125 4.98 -15.16 10.01
N ARG A 126 5.82 -16.11 10.44
CA ARG A 126 7.08 -16.43 9.76
C ARG A 126 7.04 -17.88 9.32
N GLY A 127 6.32 -18.13 8.23
CA GLY A 127 6.04 -19.47 7.77
C GLY A 127 7.26 -20.38 7.65
N LYS A 128 8.33 -19.90 7.05
CA LYS A 128 9.54 -20.72 6.84
C LYS A 128 10.20 -21.15 8.14
N LYS A 129 10.23 -20.25 9.14
CA LYS A 129 10.82 -20.57 10.42
C LYS A 129 10.00 -21.61 11.18
N LEU A 130 8.69 -21.52 11.04
CA LEU A 130 7.80 -22.50 11.66
C LEU A 130 7.99 -23.88 11.06
N LEU A 131 8.25 -23.97 9.77
CA LEU A 131 8.43 -25.23 9.09
C LEU A 131 9.72 -25.96 9.49
N ARG A 132 10.71 -25.24 9.98
CA ARG A 132 11.99 -25.82 10.36
C ARG A 132 11.99 -26.43 11.74
N LYS A 133 10.98 -26.19 12.48
CA LYS A 133 10.84 -26.78 13.79
C LYS A 133 10.10 -28.11 13.70
#